data_0d46f9e4d0500c4d1cb5b89ad7402386
#
_entry.id   0d46f9e4d0500c4d1cb5b89ad7402386
#
_cell.length_a   1.000
_cell.length_b   1.000
_cell.length_c   1.000
_cell.angle_alpha   90.00
_cell.angle_beta   90.00
_cell.angle_gamma   90.00
#
_symmetry.space_group_name_H-M   'P 1'
#
loop_
_entity.id
_entity.type
_entity.pdbx_description
1 polymer ?
#
loop_
_entity_poly.entity_id
_entity_poly.type
_entity_poly.pdbx_seq_one_letter_code
_entity_poly.pdbx_strand_id
1 'polypeptide(L)'
;RDRSPSRGLGDVYKRQHDASTKVHLGYTKIGKVKIGNNVFVGAESVIMPNVTLGDNVIVGANSTVTKSFPDNVVIAGSPAKIIAKTDEYLKKQKEQMETAPCYDEDYTLRGNLTEEKKQQMQKELEDKIGYVD
;
A
#
# COMPACT_ATOMS: atom_id res chain seq x y z
N ARG A 1 3.57 -16.15 5.97
CA ARG A 1 4.10 -14.80 5.91
C ARG A 1 2.96 -13.79 5.79
N ASP A 2 3.03 -12.78 6.60
CA ASP A 2 1.99 -11.77 6.66
C ASP A 2 2.25 -10.66 5.66
N ARG A 3 1.29 -10.40 4.79
CA ARG A 3 1.34 -9.33 3.80
C ARG A 3 0.16 -8.36 3.93
N SER A 4 -0.58 -8.45 5.03
CA SER A 4 -1.75 -7.60 5.21
C SER A 4 -1.35 -6.14 5.31
N PRO A 5 -2.09 -5.22 4.67
CA PRO A 5 -1.85 -3.79 4.85
C PRO A 5 -2.13 -3.38 6.29
N SER A 6 -1.36 -2.41 6.77
CA SER A 6 -1.62 -1.75 8.05
C SER A 6 -2.35 -0.44 7.78
N ARG A 7 -3.42 -0.18 8.53
CA ARG A 7 -4.24 1.02 8.34
C ARG A 7 -4.63 1.61 9.69
N GLY A 8 -4.05 2.76 10.04
CA GLY A 8 -4.49 3.59 11.14
C GLY A 8 -4.65 2.92 12.49
N LEU A 9 -3.94 1.83 12.73
CA LEU A 9 -4.07 1.06 13.96
C LEU A 9 -3.03 1.41 15.02
N GLY A 10 -2.24 2.46 14.79
CA GLY A 10 -1.12 2.79 15.65
C GLY A 10 0.11 1.96 15.31
N ASP A 11 1.06 1.97 16.20
CA ASP A 11 2.29 1.20 16.02
C ASP A 11 2.00 -0.29 16.04
N VAL A 12 2.41 -0.98 14.99
CA VAL A 12 2.25 -2.42 14.86
C VAL A 12 3.63 -3.05 14.78
N TYR A 13 3.86 -4.04 15.65
CA TYR A 13 5.09 -4.80 15.66
C TYR A 13 4.85 -6.19 15.10
N LYS A 14 5.58 -6.53 14.07
CA LYS A 14 5.52 -7.86 13.47
C LYS A 14 6.91 -8.48 13.47
N ARG A 15 6.95 -9.80 13.45
CA ARG A 15 8.20 -10.52 13.27
C ARG A 15 8.28 -11.04 11.85
N GLN A 16 9.37 -10.74 11.19
CA GLN A 16 9.67 -11.29 9.89
C GLN A 16 10.75 -12.36 10.01
N HIS A 17 10.60 -13.39 9.24
CA HIS A 17 11.53 -14.51 9.20
C HIS A 17 12.26 -14.52 7.87
N ASP A 18 13.58 -14.64 7.94
CA ASP A 18 14.39 -14.79 6.76
C ASP A 18 15.12 -16.14 6.87
N ALA A 19 14.67 -17.10 6.10
CA ALA A 19 15.18 -18.46 6.14
C ALA A 19 16.47 -18.66 5.32
N SER A 20 16.95 -17.62 4.65
CA SER A 20 18.16 -17.74 3.83
C SER A 20 19.37 -18.18 4.63
N THR A 21 19.50 -17.69 5.86
CA THR A 21 20.64 -18.04 6.73
C THR A 21 20.54 -19.46 7.28
N LYS A 22 19.35 -20.05 7.33
CA LYS A 22 19.18 -21.41 7.85
C LYS A 22 19.86 -22.45 6.97
N VAL A 23 19.82 -22.28 5.66
CA VAL A 23 20.42 -23.20 4.71
C VAL A 23 21.94 -23.32 4.94
N HIS A 24 22.59 -22.20 5.23
CA HIS A 24 24.05 -22.14 5.36
C HIS A 24 24.53 -22.20 6.82
N LEU A 25 23.77 -21.64 7.73
CA LEU A 25 24.22 -21.49 9.13
C LEU A 25 23.40 -22.29 10.12
N GLY A 26 22.32 -22.91 9.71
CA GLY A 26 21.44 -23.68 10.58
C GLY A 26 20.47 -22.85 11.41
N TYR A 27 20.46 -21.53 11.25
CA TYR A 27 19.59 -20.63 12.01
C TYR A 27 18.80 -19.73 11.07
N THR A 28 17.55 -19.50 11.43
CA THR A 28 16.68 -18.57 10.72
C THR A 28 16.87 -17.15 11.28
N LYS A 29 17.06 -16.20 10.40
CA LYS A 29 17.15 -14.80 10.76
C LYS A 29 15.78 -14.28 11.17
N ILE A 30 15.68 -13.66 12.33
CA ILE A 30 14.44 -13.10 12.86
C ILE A 30 14.66 -11.63 13.20
N GLY A 31 13.71 -10.79 12.84
CA GLY A 31 13.74 -9.39 13.21
C GLY A 31 12.34 -8.84 13.40
N LYS A 32 12.24 -7.71 14.07
CA LYS A 32 10.97 -6.99 14.23
C LYS A 32 10.73 -6.07 13.05
N VAL A 33 9.48 -5.93 12.66
CA VAL A 33 9.04 -4.90 11.73
C VAL A 33 8.14 -3.95 12.50
N LYS A 34 8.50 -2.67 12.52
CA LYS A 34 7.71 -1.63 13.15
C LYS A 34 7.05 -0.79 12.06
N ILE A 35 5.75 -0.63 12.15
CA ILE A 35 4.95 0.12 11.19
C ILE A 35 4.15 1.18 11.94
N GLY A 36 4.30 2.43 11.53
CA GLY A 36 3.61 3.55 12.16
C GLY A 36 2.13 3.64 11.79
N ASN A 37 1.56 4.81 12.02
CA ASN A 37 0.14 5.08 11.77
C ASN A 37 -0.13 5.41 10.31
N ASN A 38 -1.31 5.03 9.82
CA ASN A 38 -1.78 5.36 8.47
C ASN A 38 -0.80 4.91 7.39
N VAL A 39 -0.27 3.71 7.54
CA VAL A 39 0.63 3.11 6.55
C VAL A 39 -0.17 2.20 5.63
N PHE A 40 0.00 2.38 4.34
CA PHE A 40 -0.56 1.48 3.35
C PHE A 40 0.57 0.65 2.73
N VAL A 41 0.39 -0.66 2.69
CA VAL A 41 1.33 -1.57 2.03
C VAL A 41 0.61 -2.23 0.86
N GLY A 42 1.06 -1.95 -0.34
CA GLY A 42 0.47 -2.52 -1.55
C GLY A 42 0.62 -4.02 -1.63
N ALA A 43 -0.22 -4.64 -2.44
CA ALA A 43 -0.24 -6.09 -2.61
C ALA A 43 1.10 -6.64 -3.10
N GLU A 44 1.43 -7.85 -2.70
CA GLU A 44 2.65 -8.55 -3.07
C GLU A 44 3.93 -7.86 -2.62
N SER A 45 3.85 -6.92 -1.68
CA SER A 45 5.03 -6.28 -1.13
C SER A 45 5.60 -7.08 0.03
N VAL A 46 6.91 -7.00 0.20
CA VAL A 46 7.64 -7.68 1.26
C VAL A 46 8.40 -6.65 2.08
N ILE A 47 8.29 -6.74 3.40
CA ILE A 47 9.04 -5.90 4.33
C ILE A 47 10.05 -6.79 5.06
N MET A 48 11.31 -6.46 4.91
CA MET A 48 12.38 -7.28 5.48
C MET A 48 12.53 -7.06 6.99
N PRO A 49 13.16 -8.01 7.71
CA PRO A 49 13.39 -7.86 9.15
C PRO A 49 14.14 -6.59 9.51
N ASN A 50 13.83 -6.05 10.68
CA ASN A 50 14.43 -4.84 11.26
C ASN A 50 14.10 -3.53 10.52
N VAL A 51 13.12 -3.55 9.63
CA VAL A 51 12.66 -2.35 8.95
C VAL A 51 11.66 -1.60 9.84
N THR A 52 11.79 -0.29 9.89
CA THR A 52 10.84 0.61 10.53
C THR A 52 10.27 1.55 9.47
N LEU A 53 8.96 1.61 9.38
CA LEU A 53 8.26 2.59 8.55
C LEU A 53 7.60 3.62 9.45
N GLY A 54 7.80 4.88 9.16
CA GLY A 54 7.17 5.98 9.90
C GLY A 54 5.67 6.09 9.63
N ASP A 55 5.10 7.23 10.00
CA ASP A 55 3.68 7.49 9.79
C ASP A 55 3.40 7.97 8.36
N ASN A 56 2.20 7.70 7.87
CA ASN A 56 1.75 8.16 6.55
C ASN A 56 2.66 7.71 5.41
N VAL A 57 3.17 6.48 5.51
CA VAL A 57 4.00 5.88 4.45
C VAL A 57 3.12 5.06 3.52
N ILE A 58 3.35 5.21 2.23
CA ILE A 58 2.69 4.40 1.20
C ILE A 58 3.74 3.54 0.52
N VAL A 59 3.52 2.23 0.53
CA VAL A 59 4.39 1.28 -0.16
C VAL A 59 3.66 0.80 -1.41
N GLY A 60 4.25 1.05 -2.56
CA GLY A 60 3.69 0.59 -3.84
C GLY A 60 3.63 -0.92 -3.92
N ALA A 61 2.73 -1.44 -4.75
CA ALA A 61 2.58 -2.87 -4.93
C ALA A 61 3.86 -3.52 -5.46
N ASN A 62 4.06 -4.78 -5.10
CA ASN A 62 5.18 -5.59 -5.55
C ASN A 62 6.55 -4.96 -5.24
N SER A 63 6.66 -4.34 -4.07
CA SER A 63 7.89 -3.70 -3.61
C SER A 63 8.59 -4.55 -2.57
N THR A 64 9.91 -4.40 -2.50
CA THR A 64 10.72 -5.06 -1.47
C THR A 64 11.38 -4.00 -0.60
N VAL A 65 10.90 -3.87 0.62
CA VAL A 65 11.39 -2.85 1.56
C VAL A 65 12.54 -3.44 2.36
N THR A 66 13.75 -3.00 2.05
CA THR A 66 14.97 -3.55 2.65
C THR A 66 15.60 -2.67 3.70
N LYS A 67 15.12 -1.44 3.85
CA LYS A 67 15.62 -0.49 4.85
C LYS A 67 14.46 0.32 5.42
N SER A 68 14.72 1.02 6.51
CA SER A 68 13.73 1.88 7.15
C SER A 68 13.52 3.17 6.39
N PHE A 69 12.31 3.72 6.51
CA PHE A 69 11.94 4.99 5.87
C PHE A 69 11.26 5.91 6.88
N PRO A 70 11.45 7.23 6.72
CA PRO A 70 10.83 8.21 7.61
C PRO A 70 9.34 8.40 7.30
N ASP A 71 8.70 9.32 8.03
CA ASP A 71 7.30 9.67 7.82
C ASP A 71 7.06 10.32 6.46
N ASN A 72 5.83 10.22 5.99
CA ASN A 72 5.32 11.01 4.86
C ASN A 72 6.07 10.78 3.54
N VAL A 73 6.35 9.51 3.23
CA VAL A 73 6.98 9.16 1.96
C VAL A 73 6.22 8.08 1.24
N VAL A 74 6.27 8.12 -0.09
CA VAL A 74 5.80 7.05 -0.96
C VAL A 74 7.03 6.31 -1.46
N ILE A 75 7.08 5.02 -1.22
CA ILE A 75 8.21 4.17 -1.63
C ILE A 75 7.73 3.08 -2.57
N ALA A 76 8.58 2.68 -3.50
CA ALA A 76 8.26 1.62 -4.44
C ALA A 76 9.52 1.03 -5.03
N GLY A 77 9.39 -0.16 -5.57
CA GLY A 77 10.45 -0.85 -6.28
C GLY A 77 11.11 -1.96 -5.48
N SER A 78 12.05 -2.63 -6.08
CA SER A 78 12.79 -3.73 -5.48
C SER A 78 14.28 -3.55 -5.81
N PRO A 79 15.08 -2.99 -4.90
CA PRO A 79 14.72 -2.50 -3.57
C PRO A 79 13.88 -1.22 -3.61
N ALA A 80 13.03 -1.05 -2.63
CA ALA A 80 12.15 0.13 -2.55
C ALA A 80 12.95 1.41 -2.34
N LYS A 81 12.53 2.47 -3.02
CA LYS A 81 13.13 3.80 -2.93
C LYS A 81 12.04 4.84 -2.82
N ILE A 82 12.37 5.99 -2.26
CA ILE A 82 11.43 7.12 -2.17
C ILE A 82 11.17 7.66 -3.58
N ILE A 83 9.90 7.70 -3.97
CA ILE A 83 9.49 8.22 -5.27
C ILE A 83 8.71 9.53 -5.16
N ALA A 84 8.15 9.83 -3.99
CA ALA A 84 7.40 11.07 -3.74
C ALA A 84 7.21 11.27 -2.24
N LYS A 85 6.66 12.42 -1.87
CA LYS A 85 6.12 12.62 -0.52
C LYS A 85 4.64 12.28 -0.53
N THR A 86 4.16 11.72 0.58
CA THR A 86 2.76 11.28 0.68
C THR A 86 1.78 12.42 0.49
N ASP A 87 2.04 13.58 1.09
CA ASP A 87 1.16 14.73 0.95
C ASP A 87 1.08 15.23 -0.50
N GLU A 88 2.19 15.25 -1.20
CA GLU A 88 2.23 15.63 -2.61
C GLU A 88 1.51 14.60 -3.49
N TYR A 89 1.69 13.33 -3.21
CA TYR A 89 1.02 12.25 -3.91
C TYR A 89 -0.50 12.34 -3.73
N LEU A 90 -0.94 12.54 -2.50
CA LEU A 90 -2.38 12.64 -2.20
C LEU A 90 -3.00 13.90 -2.81
N LYS A 91 -2.26 15.00 -2.84
CA LYS A 91 -2.71 16.22 -3.50
C LYS A 91 -2.95 16.00 -4.99
N LYS A 92 -2.05 15.30 -5.64
CA LYS A 92 -2.19 14.94 -7.05
C LYS A 92 -3.42 14.06 -7.29
N GLN A 93 -3.63 13.08 -6.43
CA GLN A 93 -4.80 12.20 -6.52
C GLN A 93 -6.09 12.99 -6.33
N LYS A 94 -6.11 13.92 -5.38
CA LYS A 94 -7.27 14.77 -5.15
C LYS A 94 -7.58 15.65 -6.37
N GLU A 95 -6.58 16.21 -7.01
CA GLU A 95 -6.76 16.98 -8.24
C GLU A 95 -7.34 16.13 -9.37
N GLN A 96 -6.89 14.88 -9.49
CA GLN A 96 -7.46 13.94 -10.46
C GLN A 96 -8.91 13.61 -10.14
N MET A 97 -9.28 13.50 -8.88
CA MET A 97 -10.66 13.23 -8.47
C MET A 97 -11.61 14.34 -8.88
N GLU A 98 -11.15 15.56 -8.96
CA GLU A 98 -11.99 16.70 -9.37
C GLU A 98 -12.44 16.60 -10.84
N THR A 99 -11.66 15.94 -11.67
CA THR A 99 -11.93 15.80 -13.11
C THR A 99 -12.25 14.38 -13.54
N ALA A 100 -12.04 13.40 -12.68
CA ALA A 100 -12.27 11.99 -12.98
C ALA A 100 -13.63 11.52 -12.48
N PRO A 101 -14.21 10.44 -13.07
CA PRO A 101 -15.41 9.85 -12.51
C PRO A 101 -15.17 9.33 -11.10
N CYS A 102 -16.07 9.70 -10.17
CA CYS A 102 -16.04 9.23 -8.78
C CYS A 102 -17.33 8.50 -8.49
N TYR A 103 -17.22 7.36 -7.81
CA TYR A 103 -18.33 6.49 -7.52
C TYR A 103 -18.47 6.27 -6.03
N ASP A 104 -19.69 6.35 -5.52
CA ASP A 104 -19.98 6.07 -4.12
C ASP A 104 -20.18 4.57 -3.88
N GLU A 105 -20.58 4.21 -2.68
CA GLU A 105 -20.77 2.81 -2.31
C GLU A 105 -21.80 2.10 -3.18
N ASP A 106 -22.75 2.82 -3.78
CA ASP A 106 -23.76 2.22 -4.67
C ASP A 106 -23.14 1.58 -5.93
N TYR A 107 -21.91 1.94 -6.25
CA TYR A 107 -21.18 1.35 -7.38
C TYR A 107 -20.26 0.22 -6.96
N THR A 108 -20.45 -0.32 -5.76
CA THR A 108 -19.67 -1.45 -5.24
C THR A 108 -20.58 -2.65 -5.00
N LEU A 109 -19.97 -3.83 -4.83
CA LEU A 109 -20.72 -5.04 -4.50
C LEU A 109 -21.38 -5.00 -3.14
N ARG A 110 -20.89 -4.15 -2.22
CA ARG A 110 -21.49 -3.97 -0.90
C ARG A 110 -22.71 -3.07 -0.92
N GLY A 111 -22.77 -2.21 -1.91
CA GLY A 111 -23.90 -1.30 -2.08
C GLY A 111 -24.90 -1.87 -3.07
N ASN A 112 -25.41 -1.00 -3.93
CA ASN A 112 -26.45 -1.32 -4.88
C ASN A 112 -25.94 -1.27 -6.33
N LEU A 113 -24.96 -2.11 -6.62
CA LEU A 113 -24.37 -2.17 -7.95
C LEU A 113 -25.31 -2.87 -8.93
N THR A 114 -25.91 -2.11 -9.82
CA THR A 114 -26.79 -2.63 -10.88
C THR A 114 -26.03 -2.82 -12.19
N GLU A 115 -26.65 -3.53 -13.11
CA GLU A 115 -26.07 -3.71 -14.44
C GLU A 115 -25.93 -2.39 -15.18
N GLU A 116 -26.88 -1.48 -15.00
CA GLU A 116 -26.79 -0.13 -15.58
C GLU A 116 -25.61 0.64 -15.01
N LYS A 117 -25.38 0.56 -13.70
CA LYS A 117 -24.25 1.20 -13.05
C LYS A 117 -22.92 0.64 -13.53
N LYS A 118 -22.85 -0.69 -13.72
CA LYS A 118 -21.65 -1.32 -14.30
C LYS A 118 -21.34 -0.80 -15.68
N GLN A 119 -22.37 -0.71 -16.53
CA GLN A 119 -22.21 -0.21 -17.89
C GLN A 119 -21.80 1.26 -17.90
N GLN A 120 -22.36 2.06 -17.00
CA GLN A 120 -21.98 3.46 -16.84
C GLN A 120 -20.51 3.59 -16.46
N MET A 121 -20.06 2.85 -15.47
CA MET A 121 -18.65 2.85 -15.06
C MET A 121 -17.73 2.43 -16.19
N GLN A 122 -18.09 1.36 -16.89
CA GLN A 122 -17.29 0.85 -18.00
C GLN A 122 -17.13 1.89 -19.10
N LYS A 123 -18.21 2.57 -19.45
CA LYS A 123 -18.19 3.62 -20.49
C LYS A 123 -17.36 4.84 -20.04
N GLU A 124 -17.57 5.29 -18.79
CA GLU A 124 -16.86 6.47 -18.26
C GLU A 124 -15.37 6.21 -18.05
N LEU A 125 -15.00 4.95 -17.75
CA LEU A 125 -13.62 4.58 -17.46
C LEU A 125 -12.86 4.06 -18.68
N GLU A 126 -13.46 4.12 -19.85
CA GLU A 126 -12.86 3.60 -21.08
C GLU A 126 -11.48 4.18 -21.34
N ASP A 127 -11.33 5.49 -21.16
CA ASP A 127 -10.06 6.21 -21.36
C ASP A 127 -9.61 6.99 -20.11
N LYS A 128 -10.20 6.73 -18.97
CA LYS A 128 -9.99 7.52 -17.76
C LYS A 128 -9.81 6.64 -16.53
N ILE A 129 -9.11 7.20 -15.56
CA ILE A 129 -9.05 6.62 -14.22
C ILE A 129 -10.21 7.21 -13.41
N GLY A 130 -10.94 6.37 -12.69
CA GLY A 130 -11.99 6.79 -11.78
C GLY A 130 -11.67 6.43 -10.34
N TYR A 131 -12.51 6.87 -9.44
CA TYR A 131 -12.38 6.59 -8.01
C TYR A 131 -13.69 6.03 -7.49
N VAL A 132 -13.59 5.05 -6.60
CA VAL A 132 -14.75 4.41 -5.97
C VAL A 132 -14.57 4.44 -4.46
N ASP A 133 -15.70 4.65 -3.76
CA ASP A 133 -15.72 4.68 -2.29
C ASP A 133 -15.49 3.28 -1.67
#